data_962ee872410d06e6fb8f4c610f95cb5f
#
_entry.id   962ee872410d06e6fb8f4c610f95cb5f
#
_cell.length_a   1.000
_cell.length_b   1.000
_cell.length_c   1.000
_cell.angle_alpha   90.00
_cell.angle_beta   90.00
_cell.angle_gamma   90.00
#
_symmetry.space_group_name_H-M   'P 1'
#
loop_
_entity.id
_entity.type
_entity.pdbx_description
1 polymer ?
#
loop_
_entity_poly.entity_id
_entity_poly.type
_entity_poly.pdbx_seq_one_letter_code
_entity_poly.pdbx_strand_id
1 'polypeptide(L)'
;MEPRAHADTLSSNTMNRYIVLDTNCLLQSLSRRSTYYKVWEDFVLGKYTLCISNSILEEYEEIIASHMSPLAANIAIETILRANNVIRVDAHYQFHLITADPDDNKFVDCAVVANAEYIVTEDSHFNILKTTPFPPVEIKRLHEFYEELCTFDEP
;
A
#
# COMPACT_ATOMS: atom_id res chain seq x y z
N MET A 1 -10.28 -0.60 27.67
CA MET A 1 -10.55 0.33 26.69
C MET A 1 -9.65 1.48 26.72
N GLU A 2 -9.50 2.08 27.81
CA GLU A 2 -8.68 3.24 27.93
C GLU A 2 -7.22 3.01 27.60
N PRO A 3 -6.66 1.84 27.95
CA PRO A 3 -5.26 1.59 27.59
C PRO A 3 -5.05 1.60 26.08
N ARG A 4 -6.05 1.14 25.34
CA ARG A 4 -5.92 1.14 23.90
C ARG A 4 -5.89 2.55 23.33
N ALA A 5 -6.75 3.43 23.82
CA ALA A 5 -6.78 4.80 23.35
C ALA A 5 -5.47 5.49 23.64
N HIS A 6 -4.88 5.21 24.78
CA HIS A 6 -3.61 5.79 25.14
C HIS A 6 -2.48 5.30 24.22
N ALA A 7 -2.47 4.00 23.92
CA ALA A 7 -1.47 3.45 23.03
C ALA A 7 -1.64 4.02 21.62
N ASP A 8 -2.87 4.18 21.17
CA ASP A 8 -3.14 4.75 19.86
C ASP A 8 -2.57 6.15 19.75
N THR A 9 -2.68 6.93 20.82
CA THR A 9 -2.13 8.28 20.80
C THR A 9 -0.62 8.25 20.58
N LEU A 10 0.08 7.31 21.22
CA LEU A 10 1.52 7.25 21.11
C LEU A 10 1.98 6.86 19.71
N SER A 11 1.23 6.03 19.02
CA SER A 11 1.62 5.53 17.71
C SER A 11 0.87 6.20 16.58
N SER A 12 0.01 7.18 16.85
CA SER A 12 -0.90 7.72 15.85
C SER A 12 -0.17 8.34 14.67
N ASN A 13 0.97 8.98 14.89
CA ASN A 13 1.70 9.65 13.82
C ASN A 13 2.19 8.69 12.75
N THR A 14 2.54 7.46 13.12
CA THR A 14 3.01 6.47 12.16
C THR A 14 1.85 5.61 11.66
N MET A 15 0.95 5.20 12.55
CA MET A 15 -0.13 4.30 12.20
C MET A 15 -1.22 4.96 11.36
N ASN A 16 -1.28 6.28 11.33
CA ASN A 16 -2.28 6.99 10.55
C ASN A 16 -1.86 7.27 9.13
N ARG A 17 -0.71 6.79 8.72
CA ARG A 17 -0.26 6.96 7.34
C ARG A 17 -0.82 5.82 6.50
N TYR A 18 -1.89 6.13 5.80
CA TYR A 18 -2.63 5.15 5.00
C TYR A 18 -2.10 5.17 3.57
N ILE A 19 -1.53 4.05 3.16
CA ILE A 19 -0.81 3.94 1.88
C ILE A 19 -1.37 2.76 1.11
N VAL A 20 -1.54 2.93 -0.21
CA VAL A 20 -1.84 1.82 -1.11
C VAL A 20 -0.58 1.54 -1.92
N LEU A 21 -0.15 0.28 -1.96
CA LEU A 21 0.99 -0.13 -2.78
C LEU A 21 0.51 -0.87 -4.01
N ASP A 22 0.90 -0.38 -5.18
CA ASP A 22 0.72 -1.12 -6.41
C ASP A 22 1.50 -2.44 -6.31
N THR A 23 1.00 -3.47 -6.98
CA THR A 23 1.56 -4.82 -6.85
C THR A 23 3.04 -4.87 -7.18
N ASN A 24 3.47 -4.19 -8.25
CA ASN A 24 4.89 -4.20 -8.62
C ASN A 24 5.76 -3.50 -7.57
N CYS A 25 5.23 -2.49 -6.91
CA CYS A 25 5.97 -1.81 -5.84
C CYS A 25 6.14 -2.73 -4.64
N LEU A 26 5.09 -3.46 -4.28
CA LEU A 26 5.21 -4.46 -3.22
C LEU A 26 6.23 -5.53 -3.62
N LEU A 27 6.12 -6.04 -4.85
CA LEU A 27 7.02 -7.09 -5.33
C LEU A 27 8.49 -6.65 -5.22
N GLN A 28 8.80 -5.42 -5.64
CA GLN A 28 10.15 -4.90 -5.58
C GLN A 28 10.64 -4.71 -4.15
N SER A 29 9.74 -4.67 -3.19
CA SER A 29 10.09 -4.44 -1.78
C SER A 29 10.38 -5.73 -1.03
N LEU A 30 10.05 -6.88 -1.58
CA LEU A 30 10.09 -8.12 -0.82
C LEU A 30 11.47 -8.78 -0.77
N SER A 31 12.35 -8.47 -1.70
CA SER A 31 13.69 -9.06 -1.70
C SER A 31 14.61 -8.28 -0.79
N ARG A 32 15.34 -8.99 0.08
CA ARG A 32 16.31 -8.36 0.97
C ARG A 32 17.43 -7.67 0.22
N ARG A 33 17.65 -8.03 -1.03
CA ARG A 33 18.69 -7.43 -1.86
C ARG A 33 18.21 -6.16 -2.57
N SER A 34 16.91 -5.89 -2.49
CA SER A 34 16.35 -4.71 -3.15
C SER A 34 16.69 -3.45 -2.37
N THR A 35 16.95 -2.37 -3.11
CA THR A 35 17.06 -1.05 -2.51
C THR A 35 15.79 -0.71 -1.70
N TYR A 36 14.67 -1.23 -2.15
CA TYR A 36 13.38 -0.87 -1.57
C TYR A 36 12.88 -1.85 -0.50
N TYR A 37 13.75 -2.73 -0.04
CA TYR A 37 13.35 -3.65 1.03
C TYR A 37 12.84 -2.92 2.27
N LYS A 38 13.33 -1.73 2.50
CA LYS A 38 12.89 -0.90 3.63
C LYS A 38 11.38 -0.66 3.59
N VAL A 39 10.78 -0.58 2.40
CA VAL A 39 9.34 -0.39 2.27
C VAL A 39 8.59 -1.56 2.92
N TRP A 40 9.02 -2.79 2.68
CA TRP A 40 8.42 -3.95 3.32
C TRP A 40 8.78 -4.03 4.80
N GLU A 41 10.03 -3.80 5.11
CA GLU A 41 10.50 -3.87 6.50
C GLU A 41 9.75 -2.86 7.37
N ASP A 42 9.57 -1.64 6.89
CA ASP A 42 8.87 -0.62 7.65
C ASP A 42 7.39 -0.94 7.78
N PHE A 43 6.80 -1.61 6.81
CA PHE A 43 5.44 -2.12 6.98
C PHE A 43 5.38 -3.12 8.14
N VAL A 44 6.31 -4.08 8.15
CA VAL A 44 6.35 -5.09 9.21
C VAL A 44 6.56 -4.44 10.57
N LEU A 45 7.34 -3.36 10.62
CA LEU A 45 7.58 -2.62 11.85
C LEU A 45 6.46 -1.68 12.25
N GLY A 46 5.42 -1.57 11.43
CA GLY A 46 4.26 -0.77 11.77
C GLY A 46 4.42 0.72 11.51
N LYS A 47 5.31 1.11 10.61
CA LYS A 47 5.60 2.53 10.40
C LYS A 47 4.60 3.22 9.48
N TYR A 48 3.76 2.46 8.82
CA TYR A 48 2.63 2.99 8.06
C TYR A 48 1.56 1.91 8.00
N THR A 49 0.37 2.28 7.57
CA THR A 49 -0.76 1.37 7.45
C THR A 49 -1.01 1.06 5.98
N LEU A 50 -1.03 -0.21 5.66
CA LEU A 50 -1.29 -0.66 4.29
C LEU A 50 -2.78 -0.83 4.08
N CYS A 51 -3.30 -0.21 3.02
CA CYS A 51 -4.71 -0.32 2.66
C CYS A 51 -4.85 -1.34 1.55
N ILE A 52 -5.77 -2.27 1.71
CA ILE A 52 -5.97 -3.37 0.77
C ILE A 52 -7.46 -3.64 0.57
N SER A 53 -7.75 -4.36 -0.50
CA SER A 53 -9.06 -4.96 -0.72
C SER A 53 -8.83 -6.43 -1.08
N ASN A 54 -9.90 -7.20 -1.17
CA ASN A 54 -9.76 -8.61 -1.56
C ASN A 54 -9.14 -8.74 -2.94
N SER A 55 -9.54 -7.89 -3.89
CA SER A 55 -8.97 -7.93 -5.24
C SER A 55 -7.47 -7.66 -5.23
N ILE A 56 -7.04 -6.70 -4.41
CA ILE A 56 -5.63 -6.37 -4.29
C ILE A 56 -4.86 -7.54 -3.69
N LEU A 57 -5.39 -8.14 -2.64
CA LEU A 57 -4.74 -9.30 -2.02
C LEU A 57 -4.58 -10.44 -3.00
N GLU A 58 -5.62 -10.71 -3.80
CA GLU A 58 -5.55 -11.77 -4.79
C GLU A 58 -4.46 -11.51 -5.81
N GLU A 59 -4.33 -10.27 -6.27
CA GLU A 59 -3.29 -9.92 -7.22
C GLU A 59 -1.91 -9.99 -6.59
N TYR A 60 -1.76 -9.53 -5.35
CA TYR A 60 -0.50 -9.68 -4.63
C TYR A 60 -0.06 -11.13 -4.61
N GLU A 61 -0.98 -12.02 -4.20
CA GLU A 61 -0.65 -13.43 -4.09
C GLU A 61 -0.25 -14.01 -5.44
N GLU A 62 -1.03 -13.73 -6.46
CA GLU A 62 -0.78 -14.27 -7.79
C GLU A 62 0.57 -13.83 -8.34
N ILE A 63 0.86 -12.54 -8.25
CA ILE A 63 2.08 -11.98 -8.83
C ILE A 63 3.32 -12.41 -8.04
N ILE A 64 3.24 -12.42 -6.72
CA ILE A 64 4.37 -12.86 -5.92
C ILE A 64 4.65 -14.34 -6.19
N ALA A 65 3.61 -15.16 -6.27
CA ALA A 65 3.78 -16.59 -6.53
C ALA A 65 4.44 -16.83 -7.86
N SER A 66 4.06 -16.07 -8.89
CA SER A 66 4.60 -16.29 -10.22
C SER A 66 6.00 -15.71 -10.42
N HIS A 67 6.33 -14.62 -9.74
CA HIS A 67 7.62 -13.95 -9.92
C HIS A 67 8.67 -14.37 -8.90
N MET A 68 8.25 -14.85 -7.75
CA MET A 68 9.18 -15.33 -6.73
C MET A 68 8.94 -16.81 -6.45
N SER A 69 7.93 -17.13 -5.67
CA SER A 69 7.58 -18.53 -5.39
C SER A 69 6.24 -18.57 -4.66
N PRO A 70 5.54 -19.72 -4.71
CA PRO A 70 4.34 -19.87 -3.88
C PRO A 70 4.61 -19.72 -2.40
N LEU A 71 5.78 -20.14 -1.92
CA LEU A 71 6.14 -19.98 -0.53
C LEU A 71 6.29 -18.49 -0.15
N ALA A 72 6.96 -17.72 -1.01
CA ALA A 72 7.12 -16.29 -0.78
C ALA A 72 5.76 -15.61 -0.73
N ALA A 73 4.85 -15.99 -1.65
CA ALA A 73 3.51 -15.43 -1.66
C ALA A 73 2.78 -15.74 -0.35
N ASN A 74 2.87 -16.99 0.09
CA ASN A 74 2.20 -17.41 1.31
C ASN A 74 2.71 -16.63 2.52
N ILE A 75 4.03 -16.44 2.62
CA ILE A 75 4.62 -15.70 3.74
C ILE A 75 4.18 -14.25 3.70
N ALA A 76 4.21 -13.62 2.53
CA ALA A 76 3.84 -12.19 2.42
C ALA A 76 2.37 -11.99 2.75
N ILE A 77 1.49 -12.81 2.21
CA ILE A 77 0.06 -12.66 2.46
C ILE A 77 -0.28 -12.93 3.92
N GLU A 78 0.33 -13.96 4.53
CA GLU A 78 0.11 -14.24 5.94
C GLU A 78 0.58 -13.08 6.81
N THR A 79 1.71 -12.48 6.46
CA THR A 79 2.23 -11.33 7.19
C THR A 79 1.24 -10.18 7.14
N ILE A 80 0.70 -9.90 5.95
CA ILE A 80 -0.27 -8.82 5.78
C ILE A 80 -1.54 -9.11 6.59
N LEU A 81 -2.04 -10.33 6.50
CA LEU A 81 -3.30 -10.67 7.16
C LEU A 81 -3.19 -10.66 8.69
N ARG A 82 -2.00 -10.86 9.23
CA ARG A 82 -1.79 -10.87 10.68
C ARG A 82 -1.37 -9.51 11.24
N ALA A 83 -1.03 -8.57 10.38
CA ALA A 83 -0.53 -7.27 10.82
C ALA A 83 -1.66 -6.43 11.40
N ASN A 84 -1.33 -5.60 12.39
CA ASN A 84 -2.29 -4.68 12.98
C ASN A 84 -2.44 -3.40 12.16
N ASN A 85 -1.45 -3.09 11.34
CA ASN A 85 -1.42 -1.86 10.55
C ASN A 85 -1.89 -2.13 9.12
N VAL A 86 -3.06 -2.73 9.01
CA VAL A 86 -3.69 -3.00 7.72
C VAL A 86 -5.14 -2.56 7.80
N ILE A 87 -5.59 -1.84 6.77
CA ILE A 87 -7.00 -1.51 6.61
C ILE A 87 -7.51 -2.27 5.41
N ARG A 88 -8.50 -3.11 5.64
CA ARG A 88 -9.10 -3.92 4.61
C ARG A 88 -10.44 -3.32 4.24
N VAL A 89 -10.55 -2.80 3.03
CA VAL A 89 -11.77 -2.14 2.58
C VAL A 89 -12.52 -3.06 1.65
N ASP A 90 -13.84 -2.85 1.62
CA ASP A 90 -14.72 -3.54 0.70
C ASP A 90 -15.17 -2.50 -0.29
N ALA A 91 -14.51 -2.45 -1.44
CA ALA A 91 -14.75 -1.39 -2.41
C ALA A 91 -15.97 -1.71 -3.25
N HIS A 92 -17.15 -1.38 -2.73
CA HIS A 92 -18.39 -1.53 -3.46
C HIS A 92 -18.51 -0.52 -4.59
N TYR A 93 -17.90 0.65 -4.43
CA TYR A 93 -17.98 1.71 -5.42
C TYR A 93 -16.83 1.61 -6.38
N GLN A 94 -17.12 1.77 -7.66
CA GLN A 94 -16.11 1.73 -8.71
C GLN A 94 -16.10 3.08 -9.40
N PHE A 95 -14.99 3.79 -9.26
CA PHE A 95 -14.90 5.15 -9.76
C PHE A 95 -14.45 5.24 -11.22
N HIS A 96 -13.82 4.16 -11.72
CA HIS A 96 -13.41 4.07 -13.13
C HIS A 96 -12.54 5.23 -13.59
N LEU A 97 -11.61 5.66 -12.74
CA LEU A 97 -10.78 6.82 -13.06
C LEU A 97 -9.68 6.51 -14.06
N ILE A 98 -9.24 5.25 -14.14
CA ILE A 98 -8.20 4.84 -15.06
C ILE A 98 -8.84 4.07 -16.20
N THR A 99 -8.68 4.59 -17.43
CA THR A 99 -9.27 3.96 -18.60
C THR A 99 -8.25 3.19 -19.43
N ALA A 100 -6.97 3.56 -19.32
CA ALA A 100 -5.92 2.89 -20.10
C ALA A 100 -5.77 1.43 -19.69
N ASP A 101 -5.88 1.16 -18.40
CA ASP A 101 -5.83 -0.22 -17.87
C ASP A 101 -6.83 -0.31 -16.73
N PRO A 102 -8.07 -0.74 -17.02
CA PRO A 102 -9.10 -0.80 -15.98
C PRO A 102 -8.77 -1.67 -14.79
N ASP A 103 -7.85 -2.63 -14.96
CA ASP A 103 -7.45 -3.50 -13.87
C ASP A 103 -6.77 -2.72 -12.73
N ASP A 104 -6.18 -1.57 -13.06
CA ASP A 104 -5.52 -0.74 -12.06
C ASP A 104 -6.52 0.01 -11.17
N ASN A 105 -7.79 0.04 -11.56
CA ASN A 105 -8.81 0.78 -10.80
C ASN A 105 -9.03 0.24 -9.40
N LYS A 106 -8.70 -1.04 -9.14
CA LYS A 106 -8.88 -1.58 -7.80
C LYS A 106 -8.00 -0.84 -6.78
N PHE A 107 -6.83 -0.37 -7.19
CA PHE A 107 -5.96 0.40 -6.30
C PHE A 107 -6.54 1.79 -6.05
N VAL A 108 -7.08 2.42 -7.09
CA VAL A 108 -7.71 3.72 -6.96
C VAL A 108 -8.94 3.63 -6.07
N ASP A 109 -9.78 2.65 -6.32
CA ASP A 109 -11.00 2.47 -5.53
C ASP A 109 -10.68 2.23 -4.06
N CYS A 110 -9.65 1.44 -3.80
CA CYS A 110 -9.20 1.19 -2.44
C CYS A 110 -8.71 2.49 -1.78
N ALA A 111 -7.91 3.27 -2.50
CA ALA A 111 -7.37 4.51 -1.96
C ALA A 111 -8.49 5.50 -1.62
N VAL A 112 -9.51 5.59 -2.48
CA VAL A 112 -10.63 6.50 -2.23
C VAL A 112 -11.42 6.05 -1.02
N VAL A 113 -11.78 4.77 -0.96
CA VAL A 113 -12.60 4.25 0.14
C VAL A 113 -11.86 4.32 1.47
N ALA A 114 -10.57 4.03 1.48
CA ALA A 114 -9.76 4.08 2.69
C ALA A 114 -9.30 5.48 3.05
N ASN A 115 -9.51 6.44 2.16
CA ASN A 115 -8.99 7.79 2.31
C ASN A 115 -7.48 7.77 2.49
N ALA A 116 -6.80 7.03 1.61
CA ALA A 116 -5.35 6.87 1.68
C ALA A 116 -4.63 8.16 1.34
N GLU A 117 -3.44 8.32 1.90
CA GLU A 117 -2.61 9.48 1.62
C GLU A 117 -2.21 9.52 0.15
N TYR A 118 -1.80 8.37 -0.38
CA TYR A 118 -1.47 8.26 -1.80
C TYR A 118 -1.32 6.79 -2.18
N ILE A 119 -1.25 6.59 -3.50
CA ILE A 119 -0.92 5.29 -4.08
C ILE A 119 0.55 5.34 -4.48
N VAL A 120 1.31 4.32 -4.10
CA VAL A 120 2.70 4.18 -4.52
C VAL A 120 2.72 3.31 -5.76
N THR A 121 3.15 3.88 -6.89
CA THR A 121 3.12 3.17 -8.17
C THR A 121 4.19 3.71 -9.11
N GLU A 122 4.72 2.82 -9.96
CA GLU A 122 5.62 3.19 -11.05
C GLU A 122 4.89 3.26 -12.38
N ASP A 123 3.61 2.89 -12.40
CA ASP A 123 2.84 2.79 -13.63
C ASP A 123 2.33 4.14 -14.09
N SER A 124 2.70 4.53 -15.33
CA SER A 124 2.30 5.82 -15.88
C SER A 124 0.79 5.94 -16.08
N HIS A 125 0.06 4.84 -16.12
CA HIS A 125 -1.39 4.88 -16.25
C HIS A 125 -2.06 5.64 -15.11
N PHE A 126 -1.40 5.70 -13.95
CA PHE A 126 -1.95 6.43 -12.80
C PHE A 126 -1.76 7.94 -12.90
N ASN A 127 -1.01 8.42 -13.89
CA ASN A 127 -0.76 9.86 -14.02
C ASN A 127 -2.03 10.66 -14.28
N ILE A 128 -3.07 10.02 -14.82
CA ILE A 128 -4.35 10.68 -15.04
C ILE A 128 -4.93 11.23 -13.72
N LEU A 129 -4.58 10.63 -12.60
CA LEU A 129 -5.08 11.05 -11.30
C LEU A 129 -4.57 12.42 -10.89
N LYS A 130 -3.43 12.84 -11.44
CA LYS A 130 -2.86 14.15 -11.13
C LYS A 130 -3.73 15.30 -11.63
N THR A 131 -4.55 15.03 -12.65
CA THR A 131 -5.42 16.04 -13.24
C THR A 131 -6.89 15.76 -12.96
N THR A 132 -7.21 14.72 -12.22
CA THR A 132 -8.59 14.38 -11.87
C THR A 132 -8.96 15.11 -10.58
N PRO A 133 -9.88 16.07 -10.61
CA PRO A 133 -10.16 16.88 -9.43
C PRO A 133 -10.98 16.17 -8.35
N PHE A 134 -11.77 15.20 -8.73
CA PHE A 134 -12.63 14.52 -7.76
C PHE A 134 -12.97 13.11 -8.24
N PRO A 135 -12.83 12.12 -7.35
CA PRO A 135 -12.26 12.20 -6.01
C PRO A 135 -10.76 12.45 -6.10
N PRO A 136 -10.20 13.24 -5.17
CA PRO A 136 -8.76 13.50 -5.21
C PRO A 136 -7.99 12.26 -4.79
N VAL A 137 -7.03 11.86 -5.62
CA VAL A 137 -6.16 10.72 -5.32
C VAL A 137 -4.74 11.12 -5.71
N GLU A 138 -3.83 11.05 -4.75
CA GLU A 138 -2.43 11.38 -4.99
C GLU A 138 -1.63 10.13 -5.27
N ILE A 139 -0.56 10.30 -6.04
CA ILE A 139 0.36 9.20 -6.33
C ILE A 139 1.78 9.61 -5.99
N LYS A 140 2.58 8.60 -5.63
CA LYS A 140 4.02 8.75 -5.44
C LYS A 140 4.74 7.60 -6.11
N ARG A 141 5.95 7.87 -6.56
CA ARG A 141 6.82 6.83 -7.07
C ARG A 141 7.42 6.04 -5.91
N LEU A 142 7.83 4.82 -6.20
CA LEU A 142 8.40 3.96 -5.15
C LEU A 142 9.63 4.60 -4.51
N HIS A 143 10.50 5.21 -5.32
CA HIS A 143 11.69 5.85 -4.79
C HIS A 143 11.33 7.04 -3.88
N GLU A 144 10.30 7.79 -4.24
CA GLU A 144 9.85 8.92 -3.41
C GLU A 144 9.35 8.43 -2.06
N PHE A 145 8.59 7.35 -2.05
CA PHE A 145 8.09 6.78 -0.82
C PHE A 145 9.23 6.23 0.04
N TYR A 146 10.16 5.54 -0.61
CA TYR A 146 11.34 5.03 0.07
C TYR A 146 12.13 6.14 0.76
N GLU A 147 12.36 7.26 0.05
CA GLU A 147 13.07 8.38 0.63
C GLU A 147 12.31 9.01 1.79
N GLU A 148 11.00 9.06 1.68
CA GLU A 148 10.17 9.57 2.76
C GLU A 148 10.32 8.71 4.01
N LEU A 149 10.33 7.39 3.84
CA LEU A 149 10.53 6.49 4.97
C LEU A 149 11.91 6.69 5.60
N CYS A 150 12.94 6.92 4.79
CA CYS A 150 14.27 7.17 5.31
C CYS A 150 14.30 8.46 6.12
N THR A 151 13.57 9.48 5.69
CA THR A 151 13.52 10.75 6.39
C THR A 151 12.89 10.60 7.76
N PHE A 152 11.87 9.76 7.90
CA PHE A 152 11.22 9.57 9.19
C PHE A 152 12.13 8.89 10.21
N ASP A 153 13.13 8.15 9.77
CA ASP A 153 14.05 7.46 10.67
C ASP A 153 15.16 8.36 11.17
N GLU A 154 15.29 9.55 10.61
CA GLU A 154 16.35 10.47 11.03
C GLU A 154 15.95 11.17 12.32
N PRO A 155 16.92 11.37 13.24
CA PRO A 155 16.63 12.04 14.52
C PRO A 155 16.27 13.50 14.36
#